data_ec1b85971af72fc4db256247bcd39364
#
_entry.id   ec1b85971af72fc4db256247bcd39364
#
_cell.length_a   1.000
_cell.length_b   1.000
_cell.length_c   1.000
_cell.angle_alpha   90.00
_cell.angle_beta   90.00
_cell.angle_gamma   90.00
#
_symmetry.space_group_name_H-M   'P 1'
#
loop_
_entity.id
_entity.type
_entity.pdbx_description
1 polymer ?
#
loop_
_entity_poly.entity_id
_entity_poly.type
_entity_poly.pdbx_seq_one_letter_code
_entity_poly.pdbx_strand_id
1 'polypeptide(L)'
;MTRAAGPGPPADQRRPEVIVDFDCRDGILFVVLRNIGERSAYRVTTRFDKPFSGLGGRKPIADLRLFRRLEFMPPGKAFSQLVDPLAAYLQRREPARLTATISYRDREGRRFEDVITHDLLIYKDLGEVRLARQPDAR
;
A
#
# COMPACT_ATOMS: atom_id res chain seq x y z
N MET A 1 -3.02 -24.55 18.48
CA MET A 1 -2.76 -23.28 18.96
C MET A 1 -3.93 -22.57 19.49
N THR A 2 -3.86 -22.22 20.65
CA THR A 2 -5.01 -21.66 21.31
C THR A 2 -5.03 -20.17 21.35
N ARG A 3 -4.08 -19.58 20.69
CA ARG A 3 -3.98 -18.18 20.75
C ARG A 3 -5.20 -17.46 20.19
N ALA A 4 -5.89 -18.14 19.27
CA ALA A 4 -7.07 -17.54 18.67
C ALA A 4 -8.17 -17.31 19.69
N ALA A 5 -8.18 -18.07 20.76
CA ALA A 5 -9.21 -17.93 21.76
C ALA A 5 -8.91 -16.84 22.78
N GLY A 6 -7.72 -16.31 22.75
CA GLY A 6 -7.33 -15.31 23.72
C GLY A 6 -7.62 -13.90 23.25
N PRO A 7 -7.28 -12.93 24.07
CA PRO A 7 -7.55 -11.53 23.76
C PRO A 7 -6.56 -10.95 22.75
N GLY A 8 -5.77 -11.74 22.11
CA GLY A 8 -4.78 -11.28 21.19
C GLY A 8 -3.40 -11.66 21.66
N PRO A 9 -2.37 -11.35 20.88
CA PRO A 9 -1.03 -11.74 21.27
C PRO A 9 -0.58 -10.99 22.52
N PRO A 10 0.26 -11.60 23.34
CA PRO A 10 0.87 -10.89 24.46
C PRO A 10 1.62 -9.65 23.96
N ALA A 11 1.83 -8.70 24.84
CA ALA A 11 2.47 -7.45 24.46
C ALA A 11 3.84 -7.67 23.84
N ASP A 12 4.58 -8.69 24.30
CA ASP A 12 5.90 -8.95 23.75
C ASP A 12 5.86 -9.59 22.39
N GLN A 13 4.71 -10.06 21.92
CA GLN A 13 4.55 -10.61 20.60
C GLN A 13 3.97 -9.61 19.61
N ARG A 14 3.59 -8.45 20.08
CA ARG A 14 3.12 -7.41 19.20
C ARG A 14 4.26 -6.91 18.34
N ARG A 15 3.93 -6.54 17.13
CA ARG A 15 4.96 -6.14 16.20
C ARG A 15 4.42 -5.08 15.25
N PRO A 16 5.30 -4.40 14.55
CA PRO A 16 4.87 -3.57 13.44
C PRO A 16 4.37 -4.46 12.30
N GLU A 17 3.54 -3.88 11.47
CA GLU A 17 3.10 -4.57 10.26
C GLU A 17 2.89 -3.51 9.20
N VAL A 18 3.84 -3.41 8.27
CA VAL A 18 3.80 -2.39 7.25
C VAL A 18 3.32 -3.01 5.95
N ILE A 19 2.31 -2.39 5.35
CA ILE A 19 1.74 -2.89 4.12
C ILE A 19 1.76 -1.80 3.06
N VAL A 20 1.73 -2.25 1.81
CA VAL A 20 1.43 -1.40 0.68
C VAL A 20 0.03 -1.76 0.21
N ASP A 21 -0.80 -0.74 0.06
CA ASP A 21 -2.16 -0.91 -0.41
C ASP A 21 -2.39 0.02 -1.58
N PHE A 22 -3.36 -0.28 -2.39
CA PHE A 22 -3.81 0.61 -3.44
C PHE A 22 -5.26 0.98 -3.15
N ASP A 23 -5.60 2.21 -3.47
CA ASP A 23 -6.94 2.71 -3.24
C ASP A 23 -7.38 3.42 -4.49
N CYS A 24 -8.63 3.23 -4.86
CA CYS A 24 -9.17 3.90 -6.02
C CYS A 24 -10.42 4.66 -5.59
N ARG A 25 -10.31 5.97 -5.56
CA ARG A 25 -11.43 6.82 -5.12
C ARG A 25 -11.84 7.72 -6.26
N ASP A 26 -13.10 7.63 -6.62
CA ASP A 26 -13.65 8.43 -7.71
C ASP A 26 -12.84 8.26 -8.99
N GLY A 27 -12.41 7.03 -9.23
CA GLY A 27 -11.64 6.72 -10.44
C GLY A 27 -10.18 7.08 -10.38
N ILE A 28 -9.70 7.59 -9.26
CA ILE A 28 -8.30 8.01 -9.12
C ILE A 28 -7.56 7.01 -8.25
N LEU A 29 -6.43 6.53 -8.77
CA LEU A 29 -5.63 5.51 -8.12
C LEU A 29 -4.60 6.15 -7.20
N PHE A 30 -4.51 5.62 -5.99
CA PHE A 30 -3.52 6.02 -4.99
C PHE A 30 -2.76 4.79 -4.53
N VAL A 31 -1.49 4.96 -4.21
CA VAL A 31 -0.73 3.93 -3.51
C VAL A 31 -0.51 4.40 -2.09
N VAL A 32 -0.67 3.49 -1.14
CA VAL A 32 -0.64 3.82 0.29
C VAL A 32 0.37 2.91 0.97
N LEU A 33 1.23 3.51 1.79
CA LEU A 33 2.14 2.77 2.67
C LEU A 33 1.65 3.01 4.09
N ARG A 34 1.35 1.93 4.82
CA ARG A 34 0.69 2.06 6.11
C ARG A 34 1.24 1.06 7.12
N ASN A 35 1.38 1.49 8.35
CA ASN A 35 1.69 0.59 9.44
C ASN A 35 0.39 0.23 10.15
N ILE A 36 -0.09 -0.99 9.93
CA ILE A 36 -1.32 -1.46 10.56
C ILE A 36 -1.05 -2.26 11.83
N GLY A 37 0.21 -2.33 12.23
CA GLY A 37 0.59 -3.08 13.42
C GLY A 37 0.43 -2.26 14.68
N GLU A 38 0.83 -2.86 15.78
CA GLU A 38 0.68 -2.25 17.09
C GLU A 38 1.97 -1.64 17.63
N ARG A 39 3.05 -1.75 16.87
CA ARG A 39 4.35 -1.20 17.24
C ARG A 39 4.88 -0.35 16.12
N SER A 40 5.84 0.50 16.43
CA SER A 40 6.49 1.32 15.42
C SER A 40 7.39 0.48 14.53
N ALA A 41 7.46 0.86 13.27
CA ALA A 41 8.36 0.25 12.30
C ALA A 41 9.50 1.20 12.00
N TYR A 42 10.68 0.63 11.77
CA TYR A 42 11.90 1.40 11.50
C TYR A 42 12.53 0.89 10.23
N ARG A 43 13.19 1.77 9.50
CA ARG A 43 13.95 1.45 8.30
C ARG A 43 13.11 0.69 7.31
N VAL A 44 12.00 1.28 6.95
CA VAL A 44 11.03 0.66 6.05
C VAL A 44 11.50 0.84 4.60
N THR A 45 11.62 -0.27 3.89
CA THR A 45 11.99 -0.28 2.48
C THR A 45 10.96 -1.05 1.71
N THR A 46 10.57 -0.55 0.55
CA THR A 46 9.60 -1.20 -0.30
C THR A 46 10.20 -1.40 -1.68
N ARG A 47 10.05 -2.61 -2.22
CA ARG A 47 10.46 -2.91 -3.59
C ARG A 47 9.25 -3.45 -4.33
N PHE A 48 9.04 -2.94 -5.52
CA PHE A 48 8.01 -3.45 -6.42
C PHE A 48 8.66 -4.33 -7.46
N ASP A 49 7.95 -5.37 -7.88
CA ASP A 49 8.48 -6.29 -8.88
C ASP A 49 8.56 -5.69 -10.28
N LYS A 50 7.85 -4.58 -10.51
CA LYS A 50 7.85 -3.88 -11.79
C LYS A 50 7.85 -2.39 -11.54
N PRO A 51 8.52 -1.63 -12.38
CA PRO A 51 8.39 -0.16 -12.29
C PRO A 51 7.00 0.26 -12.73
N PHE A 52 6.49 1.31 -12.13
CA PHE A 52 5.23 1.90 -12.58
C PHE A 52 5.29 3.39 -12.31
N SER A 53 4.53 4.13 -13.11
CA SER A 53 4.58 5.59 -13.09
C SER A 53 3.19 6.18 -13.00
N GLY A 54 3.13 7.39 -12.50
CA GLY A 54 1.89 8.13 -12.40
C GLY A 54 2.03 9.49 -13.05
N LEU A 55 1.02 10.32 -12.85
CA LEU A 55 0.99 11.69 -13.36
C LEU A 55 1.30 11.74 -14.85
N GLY A 56 0.54 10.96 -15.62
CA GLY A 56 0.72 10.91 -17.07
C GLY A 56 1.98 10.18 -17.50
N GLY A 57 2.55 9.38 -16.63
CA GLY A 57 3.76 8.62 -16.94
C GLY A 57 5.04 9.37 -16.61
N ARG A 58 4.93 10.57 -16.06
CA ARG A 58 6.12 11.39 -15.83
C ARG A 58 6.75 11.17 -14.47
N LYS A 59 6.02 10.58 -13.53
CA LYS A 59 6.54 10.40 -12.19
C LYS A 59 6.74 8.93 -11.90
N PRO A 60 8.00 8.46 -11.77
CA PRO A 60 8.26 7.08 -11.41
C PRO A 60 7.85 6.86 -9.95
N ILE A 61 6.76 6.15 -9.75
CA ILE A 61 6.21 5.98 -8.39
C ILE A 61 7.04 4.97 -7.61
N ALA A 62 7.45 3.88 -8.26
CA ALA A 62 8.18 2.82 -7.56
C ALA A 62 9.52 3.30 -6.99
N ASP A 63 10.04 4.41 -7.51
CA ASP A 63 11.35 4.92 -7.11
C ASP A 63 11.27 6.06 -6.13
N LEU A 64 10.10 6.36 -5.60
CA LEU A 64 9.96 7.47 -4.66
C LEU A 64 10.82 7.22 -3.43
N ARG A 65 11.32 8.31 -2.87
CA ARG A 65 12.11 8.23 -1.65
C ARG A 65 11.32 7.52 -0.54
N LEU A 66 10.02 7.73 -0.52
CA LEU A 66 9.14 7.06 0.42
C LEU A 66 9.34 5.55 0.44
N PHE A 67 9.56 4.96 -0.73
CA PHE A 67 9.71 3.51 -0.84
C PHE A 67 11.16 3.06 -0.73
N ARG A 68 12.09 3.94 -1.01
CA ARG A 68 13.49 3.56 -0.92
C ARG A 68 13.95 3.39 0.51
N ARG A 69 13.50 4.29 1.37
CA ARG A 69 13.87 4.19 2.77
C ARG A 69 13.08 5.20 3.58
N LEU A 70 12.31 4.70 4.49
CA LEU A 70 11.58 5.53 5.42
C LEU A 70 12.02 5.14 6.82
N GLU A 71 12.51 6.11 7.59
CA GLU A 71 13.16 5.80 8.84
C GLU A 71 12.22 5.36 9.92
N PHE A 72 10.98 5.83 9.91
CA PHE A 72 10.09 5.62 11.06
C PHE A 72 8.64 5.71 10.66
N MET A 73 7.85 4.72 11.12
CA MET A 73 6.39 4.72 10.96
C MET A 73 5.75 4.26 12.26
N PRO A 74 5.15 5.17 13.03
CA PRO A 74 4.43 4.74 14.23
C PRO A 74 3.15 3.99 13.84
N PRO A 75 2.52 3.29 14.79
CA PRO A 75 1.27 2.59 14.52
C PRO A 75 0.23 3.55 13.93
N GLY A 76 -0.44 3.10 12.90
CA GLY A 76 -1.48 3.88 12.25
C GLY A 76 -0.99 4.90 11.24
N LYS A 77 0.30 5.11 11.13
CA LYS A 77 0.82 6.08 10.16
C LYS A 77 0.61 5.59 8.75
N ALA A 78 0.16 6.48 7.89
CA ALA A 78 -0.05 6.17 6.49
C ALA A 78 0.46 7.31 5.62
N PHE A 79 1.05 6.93 4.49
CA PHE A 79 1.44 7.87 3.44
C PHE A 79 0.68 7.48 2.18
N SER A 80 0.04 8.46 1.56
CA SER A 80 -0.76 8.22 0.36
C SER A 80 -0.18 9.05 -0.78
N GLN A 81 0.05 8.39 -1.91
CA GLN A 81 0.60 9.04 -3.09
C GLN A 81 -0.38 8.89 -4.23
N LEU A 82 -0.76 10.01 -4.80
CA LEU A 82 -1.58 10.02 -6.01
C LEU A 82 -0.79 9.37 -7.14
N VAL A 83 -1.41 8.42 -7.85
CA VAL A 83 -0.79 7.82 -9.01
C VAL A 83 -1.35 8.45 -10.27
N ASP A 84 -2.64 8.23 -10.56
CA ASP A 84 -3.23 8.71 -11.82
C ASP A 84 -4.70 8.34 -11.82
N PRO A 85 -5.50 8.96 -12.68
CA PRO A 85 -6.80 8.35 -12.97
C PRO A 85 -6.57 6.93 -13.46
N LEU A 86 -7.34 6.00 -12.96
CA LEU A 86 -7.13 4.59 -13.28
C LEU A 86 -7.19 4.33 -14.78
N ALA A 87 -8.14 4.98 -15.48
CA ALA A 87 -8.25 4.79 -16.91
C ALA A 87 -6.98 5.21 -17.63
N ALA A 88 -6.41 6.34 -17.25
CA ALA A 88 -5.16 6.81 -17.86
C ALA A 88 -4.01 5.86 -17.57
N TYR A 89 -3.95 5.38 -16.35
CA TYR A 89 -2.92 4.44 -15.94
C TYR A 89 -2.96 3.18 -16.80
N LEU A 90 -4.15 2.61 -16.95
CA LEU A 90 -4.30 1.37 -17.71
C LEU A 90 -4.08 1.58 -19.22
N GLN A 91 -4.48 2.75 -19.74
CA GLN A 91 -4.29 3.04 -21.16
C GLN A 91 -2.83 3.12 -21.54
N ARG A 92 -1.98 3.58 -20.62
CA ARG A 92 -0.54 3.64 -20.88
C ARG A 92 0.13 2.27 -20.74
N ARG A 93 -0.66 1.23 -20.45
CA ARG A 93 -0.14 -0.12 -20.28
C ARG A 93 0.83 -0.23 -19.11
N GLU A 94 0.62 0.58 -18.09
CA GLU A 94 1.33 0.38 -16.84
C GLU A 94 0.91 -0.97 -16.24
N PRO A 95 1.77 -1.58 -15.42
CA PRO A 95 1.43 -2.90 -14.89
C PRO A 95 0.19 -2.83 -13.99
N ALA A 96 -0.76 -3.73 -14.25
CA ALA A 96 -1.94 -3.84 -13.43
C ALA A 96 -1.71 -4.76 -12.24
N ARG A 97 -0.79 -5.71 -12.37
CA ARG A 97 -0.49 -6.65 -11.29
C ARG A 97 0.88 -6.29 -10.74
N LEU A 98 0.92 -5.97 -9.46
CA LEU A 98 2.13 -5.51 -8.81
C LEU A 98 2.33 -6.28 -7.50
N THR A 99 3.56 -6.71 -7.28
CA THR A 99 3.94 -7.35 -6.03
C THR A 99 4.92 -6.45 -5.30
N ALA A 100 4.58 -6.12 -4.08
CA ALA A 100 5.43 -5.29 -3.24
C ALA A 100 6.07 -6.16 -2.16
N THR A 101 7.35 -5.97 -1.95
CA THR A 101 8.08 -6.59 -0.86
C THR A 101 8.48 -5.50 0.10
N ILE A 102 7.98 -5.56 1.31
CA ILE A 102 8.21 -4.54 2.32
C ILE A 102 9.06 -5.11 3.42
N SER A 103 10.20 -4.48 3.69
CA SER A 103 11.15 -4.91 4.73
C SER A 103 11.24 -3.82 5.77
N TYR A 104 11.27 -4.21 7.03
CA TYR A 104 11.31 -3.23 8.12
C TYR A 104 11.80 -3.90 9.39
N ARG A 105 11.98 -3.10 10.43
CA ARG A 105 12.46 -3.58 11.73
C ARG A 105 11.58 -3.05 12.84
N ASP A 106 11.57 -3.76 13.96
CA ASP A 106 10.96 -3.22 15.16
C ASP A 106 12.01 -2.44 15.97
N ARG A 107 11.59 -1.97 17.14
CA ARG A 107 12.47 -1.17 17.97
C ARG A 107 13.71 -1.95 18.41
N GLU A 108 13.57 -3.25 18.62
CA GLU A 108 14.68 -4.09 19.05
C GLU A 108 15.56 -4.54 17.89
N GLY A 109 15.25 -4.13 16.68
CA GLY A 109 16.05 -4.48 15.54
C GLY A 109 15.66 -5.78 14.87
N ARG A 110 14.59 -6.43 15.30
CA ARG A 110 14.11 -7.63 14.64
C ARG A 110 13.60 -7.26 13.25
N ARG A 111 13.87 -8.11 12.29
CA ARG A 111 13.54 -7.86 10.91
C ARG A 111 12.27 -8.57 10.51
N PHE A 112 11.48 -7.89 9.70
CA PHE A 112 10.24 -8.43 9.15
C PHE A 112 10.21 -8.16 7.66
N GLU A 113 9.55 -9.04 6.94
CA GLU A 113 9.38 -8.87 5.51
C GLU A 113 8.03 -9.41 5.11
N ASP A 114 7.27 -8.61 4.38
CA ASP A 114 5.95 -9.01 3.89
C ASP A 114 5.92 -8.86 2.38
N VAL A 115 5.24 -9.79 1.70
CA VAL A 115 5.09 -9.77 0.25
C VAL A 115 3.62 -9.72 -0.05
N ILE A 116 3.19 -8.70 -0.79
CA ILE A 116 1.78 -8.46 -1.07
C ILE A 116 1.60 -8.23 -2.56
N THR A 117 0.67 -8.97 -3.16
CA THR A 117 0.36 -8.82 -4.57
C THR A 117 -0.99 -8.16 -4.74
N HIS A 118 -1.04 -7.18 -5.63
CA HIS A 118 -2.28 -6.46 -5.95
C HIS A 118 -2.60 -6.63 -7.41
N ASP A 119 -3.90 -6.76 -7.69
CA ASP A 119 -4.42 -6.76 -9.06
C ASP A 119 -5.31 -5.53 -9.18
N LEU A 120 -4.81 -4.52 -9.87
CA LEU A 120 -5.51 -3.24 -9.96
C LEU A 120 -6.71 -3.30 -10.89
N LEU A 121 -6.85 -4.38 -11.66
CA LEU A 121 -8.00 -4.51 -12.55
C LEU A 121 -9.31 -4.66 -11.78
N ILE A 122 -9.24 -5.04 -10.51
CA ILE A 122 -10.47 -5.13 -9.72
C ILE A 122 -11.17 -3.77 -9.64
N TYR A 123 -10.40 -2.69 -9.68
CA TYR A 123 -10.99 -1.36 -9.54
C TYR A 123 -11.69 -0.91 -10.82
N LYS A 124 -11.41 -1.55 -11.93
CA LYS A 124 -12.06 -1.19 -13.18
C LYS A 124 -13.57 -1.41 -13.09
N ASP A 125 -13.97 -2.54 -12.53
CA ASP A 125 -15.39 -2.84 -12.38
C ASP A 125 -16.00 -1.99 -11.29
N LEU A 126 -15.29 -1.83 -10.18
CA LEU A 126 -15.81 -1.04 -9.07
C LEU A 126 -15.94 0.42 -9.45
N GLY A 127 -15.04 0.91 -10.29
CA GLY A 127 -15.11 2.28 -10.74
C GLY A 127 -16.39 2.56 -11.49
N GLU A 128 -16.85 1.63 -12.30
CA GLU A 128 -18.10 1.81 -13.01
C GLU A 128 -19.29 1.87 -12.07
N VAL A 129 -19.33 0.99 -11.10
CA VAL A 129 -20.40 1.02 -10.13
C VAL A 129 -20.39 2.33 -9.38
N ARG A 130 -19.21 2.79 -9.01
CA ARG A 130 -19.07 4.03 -8.29
C ARG A 130 -19.54 5.22 -9.11
N LEU A 131 -19.19 5.25 -10.39
CA LEU A 131 -19.60 6.33 -11.27
C LEU A 131 -21.12 6.37 -11.43
N ALA A 132 -21.74 5.22 -11.49
CA ALA A 132 -23.19 5.16 -11.62
C ALA A 132 -23.88 5.78 -10.42
N ARG A 133 -23.24 5.77 -9.26
CA ARG A 133 -23.86 6.33 -8.07
C ARG A 133 -23.53 7.76 -7.81
N GLN A 134 -22.49 8.26 -8.44
CA GLN A 134 -22.06 9.62 -8.16
C GLN A 134 -23.08 10.68 -8.45
N PRO A 135 -23.80 10.63 -9.55
CA PRO A 135 -24.79 11.65 -9.78
C PRO A 135 -25.81 11.75 -8.68
N ASP A 136 -26.09 10.65 -8.04
CA ASP A 136 -27.06 10.67 -6.97
C ASP A 136 -26.53 11.29 -5.70
N ALA A 137 -25.24 11.30 -5.56
CA ALA A 137 -24.64 11.81 -4.34
C ALA A 137 -24.67 13.33 -4.30
N ARG A 138 -25.10 13.92 -5.39
CA ARG A 138 -25.09 15.34 -5.43
C ARG A 138 -26.38 15.95 -5.30
#